data_e9bf293cc9f58488eaac6e7a83c1c812
#
_entry.id   e9bf293cc9f58488eaac6e7a83c1c812
#
_cell.length_a   1.000
_cell.length_b   1.000
_cell.length_c   1.000
_cell.angle_alpha   90.00
_cell.angle_beta   90.00
_cell.angle_gamma   90.00
#
_symmetry.space_group_name_H-M   'P 1'
#
loop_
_entity.id
_entity.type
_entity.pdbx_description
1 polymer ?
#
loop_
_entity_poly.entity_id
_entity_poly.type
_entity_poly.pdbx_seq_one_letter_code
_entity_poly.pdbx_strand_id
1 'polypeptide(L)'
;MTNFSWNEKAPSLVVTSSIDTTCTVWNIDTSQAITQLIAHDREVYDVAWLPGSTDIFVSVGADGSLRAFDLRSLEHSTILYETPAPKSVLPPPGSPSPSARPLTQPLLRICFNPHDSNYMATFHVDGTNVQILDMRSPGQPVMELTAHQAPVTAARWSTSERPLLATAGEMTSSLDMGGGKRPA
;
A
#
# COMPACT_ATOMS: atom_id res chain seq x y z
N MET A 1 12.59 4.78 -9.08
CA MET A 1 12.07 5.22 -7.76
C MET A 1 10.60 5.53 -7.91
N THR A 2 9.77 4.98 -7.05
CA THR A 2 8.30 5.14 -7.05
C THR A 2 7.85 6.10 -5.95
N ASN A 3 8.43 5.95 -4.76
CA ASN A 3 8.17 6.84 -3.62
C ASN A 3 9.37 6.86 -2.68
N PHE A 4 9.33 7.73 -1.68
CA PHE A 4 10.32 7.80 -0.60
C PHE A 4 9.65 8.22 0.71
N SER A 5 10.30 7.87 1.81
CA SER A 5 9.88 8.30 3.16
C SER A 5 11.08 8.77 3.95
N TRP A 6 10.90 9.89 4.64
CA TRP A 6 11.90 10.47 5.52
C TRP A 6 11.70 9.97 6.94
N ASN A 7 12.78 9.60 7.64
CA ASN A 7 12.66 9.18 9.03
C ASN A 7 12.57 10.40 9.96
N GLU A 8 11.45 10.52 10.66
CA GLU A 8 11.22 11.67 11.56
C GLU A 8 12.12 11.64 12.81
N LYS A 9 12.54 10.47 13.27
CA LYS A 9 13.38 10.29 14.45
C LYS A 9 14.88 10.37 14.14
N ALA A 10 15.26 9.95 12.94
CA ALA A 10 16.62 10.00 12.43
C ALA A 10 16.62 10.75 11.08
N PRO A 11 16.65 12.10 11.09
CA PRO A 11 16.50 12.91 9.86
C PRO A 11 17.58 12.69 8.81
N SER A 12 18.66 12.02 9.15
CA SER A 12 19.69 11.59 8.19
C SER A 12 19.27 10.36 7.36
N LEU A 13 18.18 9.67 7.73
CA LEU A 13 17.73 8.46 7.05
C LEU A 13 16.55 8.72 6.13
N VAL A 14 16.67 8.23 4.90
CA VAL A 14 15.60 8.20 3.90
C VAL A 14 15.51 6.79 3.35
N VAL A 15 14.30 6.28 3.17
CA VAL A 15 14.07 5.04 2.43
C VAL A 15 13.36 5.35 1.13
N THR A 16 13.79 4.69 0.04
CA THR A 16 13.19 4.82 -1.29
C THR A 16 12.67 3.48 -1.76
N SER A 17 11.57 3.49 -2.49
CA SER A 17 11.01 2.32 -3.20
C SER A 17 11.21 2.42 -4.70
N SER A 18 11.25 1.29 -5.41
CA SER A 18 11.53 1.25 -6.83
C SER A 18 10.75 0.15 -7.58
N ILE A 19 10.52 0.37 -8.88
CA ILE A 19 9.92 -0.62 -9.77
C ILE A 19 10.80 -1.86 -9.99
N ASP A 20 12.08 -1.79 -9.63
CA ASP A 20 13.02 -2.91 -9.71
C ASP A 20 12.91 -3.89 -8.52
N THR A 21 11.80 -3.85 -7.80
CA THR A 21 11.46 -4.70 -6.63
C THR A 21 12.21 -4.36 -5.35
N THR A 22 13.05 -3.33 -5.35
CA THR A 22 13.92 -3.00 -4.22
C THR A 22 13.42 -1.83 -3.39
N CYS A 23 13.82 -1.83 -2.10
CA CYS A 23 13.87 -0.65 -1.25
C CYS A 23 15.33 -0.37 -0.89
N THR A 24 15.70 0.91 -0.89
CA THR A 24 17.06 1.35 -0.52
C THR A 24 16.97 2.36 0.63
N VAL A 25 17.74 2.11 1.68
CA VAL A 25 17.91 3.04 2.80
C VAL A 25 19.18 3.85 2.58
N TRP A 26 19.04 5.16 2.68
CA TRP A 26 20.11 6.14 2.44
C TRP A 26 20.46 6.89 3.71
N ASN A 27 21.73 7.19 3.87
CA ASN A 27 22.18 8.23 4.79
C ASN A 27 22.48 9.49 3.97
N ILE A 28 21.68 10.55 4.17
CA ILE A 28 21.80 11.78 3.41
C ILE A 28 23.00 12.64 3.83
N ASP A 29 23.45 12.53 5.09
CA ASP A 29 24.61 13.29 5.56
C ASP A 29 25.90 12.80 4.89
N THR A 30 25.99 11.48 4.64
CA THR A 30 27.12 10.88 3.94
C THR A 30 26.90 10.72 2.45
N SER A 31 25.68 10.95 1.96
CA SER A 31 25.27 10.71 0.58
C SER A 31 25.50 9.26 0.11
N GLN A 32 25.35 8.30 1.03
CA GLN A 32 25.60 6.88 0.75
C GLN A 32 24.36 6.03 1.00
N ALA A 33 24.19 4.98 0.18
CA ALA A 33 23.26 3.91 0.50
C ALA A 33 23.79 3.08 1.66
N ILE A 34 22.97 2.91 2.70
CA ILE A 34 23.28 2.04 3.85
C ILE A 34 23.02 0.59 3.46
N THR A 35 21.87 0.34 2.84
CA THR A 35 21.47 -0.99 2.41
C THR A 35 20.46 -0.92 1.28
N GLN A 36 20.46 -1.96 0.43
CA GLN A 36 19.44 -2.19 -0.58
C GLN A 36 18.88 -3.59 -0.40
N LEU A 37 17.56 -3.70 -0.37
CA LEU A 37 16.84 -4.95 -0.10
C LEU A 37 15.93 -5.28 -1.28
N ILE A 38 15.86 -6.55 -1.66
CA ILE A 38 14.75 -7.05 -2.49
C ILE A 38 13.53 -7.12 -1.58
N ALA A 39 12.64 -6.13 -1.72
CA ALA A 39 11.52 -5.96 -0.80
C ALA A 39 10.30 -6.80 -1.20
N HIS A 40 10.04 -6.94 -2.50
CA HIS A 40 8.87 -7.60 -3.05
C HIS A 40 9.23 -8.49 -4.25
N ASP A 41 8.30 -9.36 -4.62
CA ASP A 41 8.44 -10.21 -5.83
C ASP A 41 8.10 -9.44 -7.12
N ARG A 42 7.54 -8.23 -6.99
CA ARG A 42 7.15 -7.33 -8.07
C ARG A 42 7.47 -5.89 -7.69
N GLU A 43 7.04 -4.93 -8.53
CA GLU A 43 7.28 -3.49 -8.34
C GLU A 43 6.85 -3.02 -6.95
N VAL A 44 7.69 -2.23 -6.28
CA VAL A 44 7.34 -1.58 -5.01
C VAL A 44 6.71 -0.23 -5.32
N TYR A 45 5.50 0.00 -4.83
CA TYR A 45 4.77 1.23 -5.12
C TYR A 45 4.91 2.29 -4.03
N ASP A 46 5.01 1.86 -2.78
CA ASP A 46 5.10 2.80 -1.66
C ASP A 46 5.94 2.24 -0.52
N VAL A 47 6.49 3.16 0.28
CA VAL A 47 7.30 2.87 1.45
C VAL A 47 7.07 3.93 2.52
N ALA A 48 7.02 3.53 3.79
CA ALA A 48 6.85 4.44 4.91
C ALA A 48 7.63 3.96 6.14
N TRP A 49 8.32 4.88 6.82
CA TRP A 49 8.89 4.60 8.13
C TRP A 49 7.77 4.40 9.16
N LEU A 50 7.98 3.45 10.07
CA LEU A 50 7.13 3.31 11.25
C LEU A 50 7.30 4.55 12.13
N PRO A 51 6.22 5.30 12.42
CA PRO A 51 6.30 6.48 13.26
C PRO A 51 6.91 6.16 14.64
N GLY A 52 7.91 6.95 15.03
CA GLY A 52 8.62 6.76 16.29
C GLY A 52 9.76 5.75 16.26
N SER A 53 9.99 5.02 15.16
CA SER A 53 11.10 4.10 14.99
C SER A 53 12.22 4.69 14.15
N THR A 54 13.46 4.31 14.43
CA THR A 54 14.64 4.60 13.59
C THR A 54 14.99 3.43 12.67
N ASP A 55 14.44 2.25 12.93
CA ASP A 55 14.93 0.99 12.38
C ASP A 55 13.88 0.22 11.55
N ILE A 56 12.59 0.57 11.69
CA ILE A 56 11.51 -0.19 11.05
C ILE A 56 10.83 0.66 9.98
N PHE A 57 10.71 0.10 8.79
CA PHE A 57 9.88 0.64 7.71
C PHE A 57 8.99 -0.44 7.12
N VAL A 58 7.95 -0.02 6.43
CA VAL A 58 7.02 -0.91 5.71
C VAL A 58 6.98 -0.54 4.24
N SER A 59 6.66 -1.51 3.38
CA SER A 59 6.46 -1.29 1.95
C SER A 59 5.27 -2.07 1.42
N VAL A 60 4.70 -1.60 0.31
CA VAL A 60 3.66 -2.27 -0.47
C VAL A 60 4.05 -2.37 -1.92
N GLY A 61 3.60 -3.42 -2.58
CA GLY A 61 3.98 -3.68 -3.96
C GLY A 61 2.89 -4.28 -4.83
N ALA A 62 3.25 -4.47 -6.08
CA ALA A 62 2.41 -5.08 -7.11
C ALA A 62 2.17 -6.57 -6.88
N ASP A 63 2.89 -7.20 -5.97
CA ASP A 63 2.65 -8.57 -5.50
C ASP A 63 1.46 -8.67 -4.52
N GLY A 64 0.85 -7.52 -4.16
CA GLY A 64 -0.30 -7.45 -3.25
C GLY A 64 0.05 -7.67 -1.79
N SER A 65 1.33 -7.64 -1.42
CA SER A 65 1.77 -7.78 -0.04
C SER A 65 2.14 -6.44 0.60
N LEU A 66 1.97 -6.35 1.92
CA LEU A 66 2.51 -5.32 2.78
C LEU A 66 3.52 -5.98 3.71
N ARG A 67 4.77 -5.53 3.66
CA ARG A 67 5.89 -6.13 4.38
C ARG A 67 6.57 -5.12 5.28
N ALA A 68 6.98 -5.56 6.47
CA ALA A 68 7.81 -4.79 7.40
C ALA A 68 9.26 -5.28 7.40
N PHE A 69 10.18 -4.35 7.49
CA PHE A 69 11.62 -4.57 7.52
C PHE A 69 12.20 -3.93 8.77
N ASP A 70 13.05 -4.66 9.47
CA ASP A 70 13.81 -4.17 10.61
C ASP A 70 15.30 -4.09 10.22
N LEU A 71 15.87 -2.89 10.21
CA LEU A 71 17.28 -2.68 9.84
C LEU A 71 18.27 -3.40 10.76
N ARG A 72 17.85 -3.80 11.96
CA ARG A 72 18.66 -4.56 12.90
C ARG A 72 18.73 -6.05 12.55
N SER A 73 17.78 -6.53 11.71
CA SER A 73 17.67 -7.93 11.31
C SER A 73 17.12 -8.02 9.88
N LEU A 74 17.99 -7.78 8.91
CA LEU A 74 17.62 -7.71 7.48
C LEU A 74 17.50 -9.08 6.81
N GLU A 75 17.70 -10.17 7.53
CA GLU A 75 17.63 -11.52 6.96
C GLU A 75 16.22 -11.90 6.51
N HIS A 76 15.19 -11.33 7.16
CA HIS A 76 13.80 -11.64 6.88
C HIS A 76 12.92 -10.40 6.98
N SER A 77 11.95 -10.30 6.07
CA SER A 77 10.82 -9.38 6.19
C SER A 77 9.64 -10.08 6.86
N THR A 78 8.82 -9.30 7.57
CA THR A 78 7.55 -9.80 8.12
C THR A 78 6.41 -9.40 7.19
N ILE A 79 5.65 -10.37 6.68
CA ILE A 79 4.43 -10.09 5.92
C ILE A 79 3.33 -9.71 6.91
N LEU A 80 2.90 -8.45 6.86
CA LEU A 80 1.82 -7.93 7.70
C LEU A 80 0.44 -8.16 7.09
N TYR A 81 0.37 -8.13 5.76
CA TYR A 81 -0.85 -8.37 5.00
C TYR A 81 -0.51 -8.87 3.60
N GLU A 82 -1.35 -9.74 3.08
CA GLU A 82 -1.29 -10.22 1.71
C GLU A 82 -2.71 -10.26 1.14
N THR A 83 -2.88 -9.66 -0.03
CA THR A 83 -4.16 -9.66 -0.73
C THR A 83 -4.60 -11.10 -1.01
N PRO A 84 -5.81 -11.51 -0.57
CA PRO A 84 -6.30 -12.84 -0.87
C PRO A 84 -6.30 -13.10 -2.38
N ALA A 85 -5.78 -14.26 -2.78
CA ALA A 85 -5.83 -14.66 -4.18
C ALA A 85 -7.30 -14.68 -4.64
N PRO A 86 -7.61 -14.17 -5.85
CA PRO A 86 -8.97 -14.25 -6.37
C PRO A 86 -9.39 -15.72 -6.38
N LYS A 87 -10.57 -16.03 -5.85
CA LYS A 87 -11.12 -17.38 -5.87
C LYS A 87 -11.16 -17.81 -7.33
N SER A 88 -10.28 -18.71 -7.73
CA SER A 88 -10.21 -19.21 -9.10
C SER A 88 -11.57 -19.85 -9.41
N VAL A 89 -12.28 -19.29 -10.37
CA VAL A 89 -13.30 -20.06 -11.08
C VAL A 89 -12.52 -21.16 -11.76
N LEU A 90 -12.72 -22.42 -11.32
CA LEU A 90 -12.08 -23.59 -11.93
C LEU A 90 -12.32 -23.53 -13.44
N PRO A 91 -11.27 -23.54 -14.28
CA PRO A 91 -11.45 -23.58 -15.71
C PRO A 91 -12.26 -24.85 -16.06
N PRO A 92 -13.12 -24.81 -17.07
CA PRO A 92 -13.86 -25.96 -17.50
C PRO A 92 -12.89 -27.12 -17.85
N PRO A 93 -13.25 -28.37 -17.54
CA PRO A 93 -12.36 -29.51 -17.79
C PRO A 93 -11.98 -29.56 -19.27
N GLY A 94 -10.67 -29.56 -19.55
CA GLY A 94 -10.11 -29.62 -20.91
C GLY A 94 -9.48 -28.32 -21.42
N SER A 95 -9.49 -27.23 -20.66
CA SER A 95 -8.72 -26.03 -21.01
C SER A 95 -7.24 -26.23 -20.64
N PRO A 96 -6.27 -25.82 -21.51
CA PRO A 96 -4.87 -25.80 -21.12
C PRO A 96 -4.72 -24.91 -19.90
N SER A 97 -4.13 -25.43 -18.82
CA SER A 97 -3.83 -24.67 -17.60
C SER A 97 -3.07 -23.40 -17.96
N PRO A 98 -3.60 -22.21 -17.68
CA PRO A 98 -2.74 -21.04 -17.71
C PRO A 98 -1.76 -21.20 -16.56
N SER A 99 -0.46 -21.29 -16.85
CA SER A 99 0.64 -21.23 -15.88
C SER A 99 0.80 -19.82 -15.27
N ALA A 100 -0.22 -18.99 -15.36
CA ALA A 100 -0.23 -17.67 -14.76
C ALA A 100 -0.62 -17.81 -13.28
N ARG A 101 0.30 -17.44 -12.36
CA ARG A 101 -0.05 -17.15 -10.98
C ARG A 101 -1.27 -16.21 -10.99
N PRO A 102 -2.29 -16.46 -10.14
CA PRO A 102 -3.42 -15.55 -10.05
C PRO A 102 -2.88 -14.14 -9.80
N LEU A 103 -3.33 -13.18 -10.61
CA LEU A 103 -2.92 -11.79 -10.46
C LEU A 103 -3.49 -11.30 -9.13
N THR A 104 -2.63 -11.22 -8.12
CA THR A 104 -2.97 -10.57 -6.86
C THR A 104 -3.21 -9.09 -7.14
N GLN A 105 -4.20 -8.51 -6.46
CA GLN A 105 -4.51 -7.10 -6.62
C GLN A 105 -3.39 -6.26 -5.95
N PRO A 106 -2.68 -5.39 -6.70
CA PRO A 106 -1.58 -4.61 -6.14
C PRO A 106 -2.02 -3.65 -5.04
N LEU A 107 -1.20 -3.49 -4.01
CA LEU A 107 -1.35 -2.44 -3.00
C LEU A 107 -0.62 -1.17 -3.45
N LEU A 108 -1.27 -0.01 -3.31
CA LEU A 108 -0.78 1.25 -3.89
C LEU A 108 -0.10 2.17 -2.89
N ARG A 109 -0.67 2.36 -1.70
CA ARG A 109 -0.20 3.35 -0.72
C ARG A 109 -0.28 2.83 0.71
N ILE A 110 0.55 3.45 1.56
CA ILE A 110 0.57 3.24 3.00
C ILE A 110 0.44 4.60 3.68
N CYS A 111 -0.39 4.69 4.71
CA CYS A 111 -0.37 5.82 5.61
C CYS A 111 -0.59 5.37 7.05
N PHE A 112 0.38 5.65 7.92
CA PHE A 112 0.29 5.38 9.33
C PHE A 112 -0.64 6.34 10.04
N ASN A 113 -1.34 5.85 11.07
CA ASN A 113 -2.05 6.68 12.01
C ASN A 113 -1.03 7.41 12.92
N PRO A 114 -0.99 8.75 12.92
CA PRO A 114 -0.01 9.50 13.70
C PRO A 114 -0.25 9.43 15.21
N HIS A 115 -1.45 9.02 15.65
CA HIS A 115 -1.81 8.90 17.07
C HIS A 115 -1.54 7.50 17.62
N ASP A 116 -1.56 6.48 16.78
CA ASP A 116 -1.21 5.10 17.14
C ASP A 116 -0.54 4.42 15.95
N SER A 117 0.78 4.34 16.00
CA SER A 117 1.61 3.78 14.95
C SER A 117 1.41 2.28 14.69
N ASN A 118 0.63 1.59 15.54
CA ASN A 118 0.24 0.22 15.25
C ASN A 118 -0.79 0.12 14.12
N TYR A 119 -1.53 1.20 13.86
CA TYR A 119 -2.54 1.22 12.80
C TYR A 119 -2.05 1.94 11.55
N MET A 120 -2.37 1.36 10.42
CA MET A 120 -2.11 1.96 9.12
C MET A 120 -3.28 1.72 8.18
N ALA A 121 -3.44 2.63 7.21
CA ALA A 121 -4.37 2.47 6.11
C ALA A 121 -3.62 2.12 4.83
N THR A 122 -4.20 1.23 4.04
CA THR A 122 -3.72 0.88 2.70
C THR A 122 -4.91 0.68 1.76
N PHE A 123 -4.68 0.75 0.46
CA PHE A 123 -5.70 0.46 -0.54
C PHE A 123 -5.05 -0.09 -1.82
N HIS A 124 -5.87 -0.81 -2.59
CA HIS A 124 -5.44 -1.44 -3.84
C HIS A 124 -5.48 -0.47 -5.02
N VAL A 125 -4.65 -0.76 -6.02
CA VAL A 125 -4.79 -0.15 -7.35
C VAL A 125 -6.19 -0.48 -7.89
N ASP A 126 -6.89 0.53 -8.40
CA ASP A 126 -8.27 0.44 -8.87
C ASP A 126 -9.28 -0.07 -7.83
N GLY A 127 -8.90 -0.14 -6.55
CA GLY A 127 -9.75 -0.55 -5.45
C GLY A 127 -10.63 0.60 -4.94
N THR A 128 -11.88 0.28 -4.57
CA THR A 128 -12.83 1.22 -3.97
C THR A 128 -12.82 1.21 -2.45
N ASN A 129 -12.08 0.29 -1.85
CA ASN A 129 -12.04 0.06 -0.42
C ASN A 129 -10.69 0.48 0.17
N VAL A 130 -10.71 0.97 1.41
CA VAL A 130 -9.51 1.23 2.20
C VAL A 130 -9.48 0.24 3.36
N GLN A 131 -8.36 -0.48 3.50
CA GLN A 131 -8.13 -1.40 4.59
C GLN A 131 -7.38 -0.72 5.72
N ILE A 132 -7.84 -0.92 6.94
CA ILE A 132 -7.12 -0.54 8.16
C ILE A 132 -6.48 -1.82 8.72
N LEU A 133 -5.17 -1.78 8.87
CA LEU A 133 -4.36 -2.89 9.37
C LEU A 133 -3.81 -2.56 10.75
N ASP A 134 -3.65 -3.60 11.59
CA ASP A 134 -2.95 -3.52 12.88
C ASP A 134 -1.67 -4.37 12.79
N MET A 135 -0.50 -3.75 12.99
CA MET A 135 0.79 -4.44 12.96
C MET A 135 0.91 -5.59 13.97
N ARG A 136 0.13 -5.54 15.06
CA ARG A 136 0.13 -6.56 16.12
C ARG A 136 -0.70 -7.79 15.76
N SER A 137 -1.58 -7.65 14.75
CA SER A 137 -2.47 -8.71 14.28
C SER A 137 -2.34 -8.88 12.76
N PRO A 138 -1.21 -9.41 12.26
CA PRO A 138 -0.97 -9.55 10.84
C PRO A 138 -1.95 -10.53 10.18
N GLY A 139 -2.13 -10.36 8.88
CA GLY A 139 -2.87 -11.29 8.01
C GLY A 139 -4.26 -10.83 7.60
N GLN A 140 -5.00 -10.11 8.45
CA GLN A 140 -6.35 -9.64 8.12
C GLN A 140 -6.53 -8.17 8.49
N PRO A 141 -7.28 -7.38 7.70
CA PRO A 141 -7.62 -6.02 8.07
C PRO A 141 -8.56 -6.04 9.30
N VAL A 142 -8.32 -5.13 10.23
CA VAL A 142 -9.21 -4.92 11.39
C VAL A 142 -10.49 -4.18 11.00
N MET A 143 -10.43 -3.43 9.89
CA MET A 143 -11.59 -2.72 9.33
C MET A 143 -11.40 -2.53 7.84
N GLU A 144 -12.50 -2.59 7.10
CA GLU A 144 -12.56 -2.26 5.68
C GLU A 144 -13.59 -1.14 5.47
N LEU A 145 -13.13 -0.02 4.90
CA LEU A 145 -13.96 1.14 4.60
C LEU A 145 -14.42 1.06 3.15
N THR A 146 -15.73 0.95 2.94
CA THR A 146 -16.36 0.67 1.63
C THR A 146 -17.21 1.85 1.12
N ALA A 147 -16.81 3.09 1.44
CA ALA A 147 -17.62 4.28 1.16
C ALA A 147 -17.49 4.81 -0.28
N HIS A 148 -16.45 4.44 -1.02
CA HIS A 148 -16.22 4.93 -2.38
C HIS A 148 -16.87 4.04 -3.43
N GLN A 149 -17.40 4.66 -4.49
CA GLN A 149 -17.97 3.98 -5.68
C GLN A 149 -16.97 3.92 -6.84
N ALA A 150 -15.85 4.61 -6.72
CA ALA A 150 -14.78 4.68 -7.69
C ALA A 150 -13.43 4.43 -7.01
N PRO A 151 -12.35 4.15 -7.76
CA PRO A 151 -11.03 3.89 -7.21
C PRO A 151 -10.55 4.95 -6.24
N VAL A 152 -10.00 4.51 -5.10
CA VAL A 152 -9.38 5.39 -4.11
C VAL A 152 -8.02 5.82 -4.63
N THR A 153 -7.77 7.12 -4.63
CA THR A 153 -6.53 7.72 -5.13
C THR A 153 -5.65 8.29 -4.01
N ALA A 154 -6.23 8.64 -2.88
CA ALA A 154 -5.50 9.18 -1.74
C ALA A 154 -6.17 8.83 -0.41
N ALA A 155 -5.33 8.69 0.61
CA ALA A 155 -5.74 8.57 2.00
C ALA A 155 -4.73 9.31 2.89
N ARG A 156 -5.23 10.03 3.92
CA ARG A 156 -4.40 10.75 4.88
C ARG A 156 -5.07 10.78 6.24
N TRP A 157 -4.30 10.48 7.28
CA TRP A 157 -4.73 10.67 8.65
C TRP A 157 -4.60 12.13 9.07
N SER A 158 -5.55 12.58 9.89
CA SER A 158 -5.44 13.86 10.55
C SER A 158 -4.35 13.83 11.63
N THR A 159 -3.59 14.92 11.74
CA THR A 159 -2.65 15.15 12.84
C THR A 159 -3.29 15.91 14.01
N SER A 160 -4.59 16.25 13.90
CA SER A 160 -5.35 16.92 14.99
C SER A 160 -5.62 15.93 16.12
N GLU A 161 -6.12 16.40 17.25
CA GLU A 161 -6.41 15.60 18.46
C GLU A 161 -7.36 14.41 18.23
N ARG A 162 -8.10 14.39 17.11
CA ARG A 162 -8.99 13.27 16.75
C ARG A 162 -8.39 12.46 15.61
N PRO A 163 -8.32 11.12 15.73
CA PRO A 163 -7.82 10.24 14.69
C PRO A 163 -8.86 10.13 13.55
N LEU A 164 -8.86 11.10 12.63
CA LEU A 164 -9.70 11.11 11.46
C LEU A 164 -8.88 10.64 10.24
N LEU A 165 -9.47 9.80 9.41
CA LEU A 165 -8.92 9.41 8.12
C LEU A 165 -9.74 10.09 7.02
N ALA A 166 -9.08 10.89 6.20
CA ALA A 166 -9.65 11.44 4.97
C ALA A 166 -9.23 10.56 3.80
N THR A 167 -10.19 10.22 2.95
CA THR A 167 -9.96 9.43 1.73
C THR A 167 -10.56 10.15 0.53
N ALA A 168 -9.90 10.06 -0.62
CA ALA A 168 -10.38 10.61 -1.89
C ALA A 168 -10.35 9.50 -2.94
N GLY A 169 -11.35 9.54 -3.82
CA GLY A 169 -11.47 8.64 -4.96
C GLY A 169 -11.75 9.41 -6.24
N GLU A 170 -11.67 8.75 -7.38
CA GLU A 170 -12.05 9.32 -8.66
C GLU A 170 -13.55 9.63 -8.69
N MET A 171 -13.92 10.72 -9.36
CA MET A 171 -15.33 11.05 -9.57
C MET A 171 -15.77 10.40 -10.88
N THR A 172 -16.65 9.39 -10.83
CA THR A 172 -17.33 8.93 -12.03
C THR A 172 -18.36 9.98 -12.44
N SER A 173 -18.01 10.84 -13.38
CA SER A 173 -18.99 11.69 -14.06
C SER A 173 -19.81 10.80 -15.01
N SER A 174 -20.89 10.22 -14.55
CA SER A 174 -21.98 9.83 -15.44
C SER A 174 -22.60 11.13 -15.96
N LEU A 175 -22.09 11.65 -17.07
CA LEU A 175 -22.84 12.57 -17.91
C LEU A 175 -24.01 11.78 -18.48
N ASP A 176 -25.11 11.74 -17.74
CA ASP A 176 -26.39 11.36 -18.25
C ASP A 176 -26.84 12.48 -19.22
N MET A 177 -26.46 12.32 -20.49
CA MET A 177 -26.92 13.11 -21.59
C MET A 177 -28.40 12.72 -21.82
N GLY A 178 -29.24 13.06 -20.84
CA GLY A 178 -30.69 13.00 -20.96
C GLY A 178 -31.12 13.79 -22.16
N GLY A 179 -31.33 13.10 -23.28
CA GLY A 179 -31.93 13.64 -24.50
C GLY A 179 -33.34 14.16 -24.21
N GLY A 180 -33.43 15.42 -23.81
CA GLY A 180 -34.70 16.14 -23.72
C GLY A 180 -35.31 16.28 -25.11
N LYS A 181 -36.26 15.40 -25.46
CA LYS A 181 -37.22 15.67 -26.52
C LYS A 181 -38.00 16.92 -26.13
N ARG A 182 -37.86 18.01 -26.90
CA ARG A 182 -38.78 19.13 -26.87
C ARG A 182 -40.10 18.66 -27.49
N PRO A 183 -41.25 18.88 -26.87
CA PRO A 183 -42.55 18.74 -27.55
C PRO A 183 -42.72 19.88 -28.54
N ALA A 184 -43.39 19.55 -29.63
CA ALA A 184 -43.77 20.43 -30.74
C ALA A 184 -44.80 21.49 -30.32
#